data_c6ab6f5e162354969e811424f0601503
#
_entry.id   c6ab6f5e162354969e811424f0601503
#
_cell.length_a   1.000
_cell.length_b   1.000
_cell.length_c   1.000
_cell.angle_alpha   90.00
_cell.angle_beta   90.00
_cell.angle_gamma   90.00
#
_symmetry.space_group_name_H-M   'P 1'
#
loop_
_entity.id
_entity.type
_entity.pdbx_description
1 polymer ?
#
loop_
_entity_poly.entity_id
_entity_poly.type
_entity_poly.pdbx_seq_one_letter_code
_entity_poly.pdbx_strand_id
1 'polypeptide(L)'
;MIRLLQRRTVATALALGTVLAAIGPAHAQTVADIKKKGEISIGMLVDFPPYGTTNAQNQPDGYDADVARLLAQDLGVKANIVPVTGPNRIPFLLTNKVDLLVASLAITPERAKQVTFSQPYAAATIVLYGRKADPIRSAADLKGKRVGVARASTQDIAVTKSAPEGTEIRRFDDDASAMQALLSGQVDAIGCSVTVAAQIARRAPAGTYENKFNLVQQAMGIAMRPGQAELEKAVNDFITRRKADGELNKLYRKWLETDLPALQ
;
A
#
# COMPACT_ATOMS: atom_id res chain seq x y z
N MET A 1 -53.23 -66.75 -31.89
CA MET A 1 -53.00 -66.45 -30.45
C MET A 1 -51.89 -65.41 -30.36
N ILE A 2 -52.25 -64.16 -30.39
CA ILE A 2 -51.30 -63.05 -30.36
C ILE A 2 -51.72 -62.15 -29.20
N ARG A 3 -50.86 -62.06 -28.17
CA ARG A 3 -51.08 -61.14 -27.04
C ARG A 3 -50.42 -59.79 -27.34
N LEU A 4 -51.25 -58.73 -27.38
CA LEU A 4 -50.83 -57.35 -27.40
C LEU A 4 -50.18 -56.96 -26.09
N LEU A 5 -48.96 -56.48 -26.14
CA LEU A 5 -48.27 -55.80 -25.04
C LEU A 5 -48.52 -54.27 -25.20
N GLN A 6 -49.28 -53.72 -24.29
CA GLN A 6 -49.44 -52.24 -24.15
C GLN A 6 -48.18 -51.66 -23.57
N ARG A 7 -47.56 -50.74 -24.33
CA ARG A 7 -46.47 -49.89 -23.84
C ARG A 7 -47.08 -48.68 -23.14
N ARG A 8 -46.86 -48.59 -21.84
CA ARG A 8 -47.11 -47.41 -21.03
C ARG A 8 -45.91 -46.47 -21.18
N THR A 9 -46.08 -45.36 -21.90
CA THR A 9 -45.14 -44.24 -21.93
C THR A 9 -45.33 -43.40 -20.67
N VAL A 10 -44.31 -43.45 -19.77
CA VAL A 10 -44.22 -42.52 -18.63
C VAL A 10 -43.55 -41.26 -19.15
N ALA A 11 -44.28 -40.18 -19.28
CA ALA A 11 -43.72 -38.85 -19.56
C ALA A 11 -43.18 -38.26 -18.25
N THR A 12 -41.83 -38.25 -18.08
CA THR A 12 -41.16 -37.57 -17.02
C THR A 12 -40.96 -36.11 -17.39
N ALA A 13 -41.78 -35.23 -16.86
CA ALA A 13 -41.58 -33.77 -16.98
C ALA A 13 -40.41 -33.35 -16.13
N LEU A 14 -39.29 -33.03 -16.73
CA LEU A 14 -38.14 -32.37 -16.11
C LEU A 14 -38.48 -30.89 -15.91
N ALA A 15 -38.88 -30.51 -14.70
CA ALA A 15 -38.99 -29.11 -14.31
C ALA A 15 -37.58 -28.55 -14.08
N LEU A 16 -36.99 -27.90 -15.10
CA LEU A 16 -35.80 -27.07 -14.95
C LEU A 16 -36.16 -25.81 -14.16
N GLY A 17 -36.02 -25.86 -12.84
CA GLY A 17 -36.09 -24.67 -11.99
C GLY A 17 -34.85 -23.80 -12.25
N THR A 18 -34.99 -22.77 -13.05
CA THR A 18 -34.00 -21.70 -13.21
C THR A 18 -33.94 -20.91 -11.89
N VAL A 19 -32.97 -21.26 -11.04
CA VAL A 19 -32.60 -20.41 -9.91
C VAL A 19 -31.89 -19.18 -10.51
N LEU A 20 -32.64 -18.13 -10.81
CA LEU A 20 -32.06 -16.80 -10.98
C LEU A 20 -31.48 -16.41 -9.62
N ALA A 21 -30.17 -16.65 -9.42
CA ALA A 21 -29.42 -16.00 -8.36
C ALA A 21 -29.52 -14.49 -8.64
N ALA A 22 -30.33 -13.78 -7.89
CA ALA A 22 -30.35 -12.34 -7.87
C ALA A 22 -28.98 -11.87 -7.43
N ILE A 23 -28.08 -11.58 -8.39
CA ILE A 23 -26.87 -10.79 -8.15
C ILE A 23 -27.40 -9.39 -7.82
N GLY A 24 -27.73 -9.18 -6.55
CA GLY A 24 -28.03 -7.84 -6.05
C GLY A 24 -26.85 -6.92 -6.40
N PRO A 25 -27.09 -5.65 -6.73
CA PRO A 25 -26.00 -4.70 -6.93
C PRO A 25 -25.10 -4.79 -5.69
N ALA A 26 -23.81 -5.01 -5.91
CA ALA A 26 -22.82 -4.95 -4.84
C ALA A 26 -22.91 -3.52 -4.27
N HIS A 27 -23.65 -3.37 -3.16
CA HIS A 27 -23.77 -2.08 -2.51
C HIS A 27 -22.37 -1.66 -2.06
N ALA A 28 -21.94 -0.50 -2.56
CA ALA A 28 -20.74 0.14 -2.05
C ALA A 28 -20.92 0.33 -0.54
N GLN A 29 -19.99 -0.16 0.27
CA GLN A 29 -20.02 -0.03 1.71
C GLN A 29 -20.10 1.46 2.09
N THR A 30 -21.10 1.83 2.86
CA THR A 30 -21.33 3.20 3.30
C THR A 30 -20.68 3.46 4.67
N VAL A 31 -20.55 4.74 5.04
CA VAL A 31 -20.12 5.12 6.39
C VAL A 31 -21.11 4.60 7.45
N ALA A 32 -22.40 4.54 7.12
CA ALA A 32 -23.43 3.98 7.99
C ALA A 32 -23.22 2.49 8.25
N ASP A 33 -22.82 1.71 7.23
CA ASP A 33 -22.52 0.27 7.39
C ASP A 33 -21.30 0.06 8.31
N ILE A 34 -20.25 0.87 8.14
CA ILE A 34 -19.06 0.84 9.01
C ILE A 34 -19.45 1.16 10.46
N LYS A 35 -20.26 2.21 10.68
CA LYS A 35 -20.75 2.58 12.02
C LYS A 35 -21.63 1.49 12.64
N LYS A 36 -22.49 0.87 11.85
CA LYS A 36 -23.35 -0.23 12.30
C LYS A 36 -22.53 -1.46 12.70
N LYS A 37 -21.45 -1.75 11.96
CA LYS A 37 -20.48 -2.82 12.30
C LYS A 37 -19.68 -2.48 13.56
N GLY A 38 -19.50 -1.19 13.89
CA GLY A 38 -18.71 -0.72 15.03
C GLY A 38 -17.19 -0.84 14.85
N GLU A 39 -16.74 -1.23 13.65
CA GLU A 39 -15.33 -1.48 13.34
C GLU A 39 -15.05 -1.17 11.86
N ILE A 40 -13.84 -0.67 11.59
CA ILE A 40 -13.30 -0.49 10.24
C ILE A 40 -11.99 -1.27 10.08
N SER A 41 -11.90 -2.11 9.04
CA SER A 41 -10.69 -2.88 8.72
C SER A 41 -9.77 -2.07 7.81
N ILE A 42 -8.55 -1.79 8.28
CA ILE A 42 -7.59 -0.92 7.60
C ILE A 42 -6.32 -1.68 7.29
N GLY A 43 -6.01 -1.85 6.02
CA GLY A 43 -4.75 -2.46 5.57
C GLY A 43 -3.57 -1.51 5.75
N MET A 44 -2.47 -2.01 6.32
CA MET A 44 -1.27 -1.23 6.61
C MET A 44 -0.01 -2.05 6.36
N LEU A 45 1.04 -1.44 5.79
CA LEU A 45 2.38 -2.05 5.76
C LEU A 45 2.95 -2.11 7.19
N VAL A 46 3.71 -3.16 7.49
CA VAL A 46 4.43 -3.30 8.78
C VAL A 46 5.94 -3.44 8.60
N ASP A 47 6.41 -3.22 7.39
CA ASP A 47 7.79 -3.39 6.92
C ASP A 47 8.39 -2.12 6.30
N PHE A 48 7.71 -0.97 6.49
CA PHE A 48 8.11 0.34 5.97
C PHE A 48 8.24 1.39 7.09
N PRO A 49 9.14 1.18 8.08
CA PRO A 49 9.31 2.12 9.17
C PRO A 49 9.92 3.46 8.70
N PRO A 50 9.55 4.59 9.30
CA PRO A 50 8.68 4.71 10.47
C PRO A 50 7.19 4.89 10.14
N TYR A 51 6.80 4.78 8.86
CA TYR A 51 5.39 4.86 8.45
C TYR A 51 4.59 3.67 8.97
N GLY A 52 5.07 2.45 8.73
CA GLY A 52 4.46 1.23 9.20
C GLY A 52 5.50 0.23 9.73
N THR A 53 5.30 -0.25 10.94
CA THR A 53 6.17 -1.18 11.64
C THR A 53 5.36 -2.04 12.61
N THR A 54 6.02 -2.84 13.43
CA THR A 54 5.43 -3.50 14.59
C THR A 54 6.10 -3.03 15.88
N ASN A 55 5.33 -2.95 16.96
CA ASN A 55 5.85 -2.67 18.29
C ASN A 55 6.46 -3.94 18.93
N ALA A 56 6.94 -3.81 20.19
CA ALA A 56 7.52 -4.93 20.95
C ALA A 56 6.55 -6.10 21.21
N GLN A 57 5.25 -5.88 21.07
CA GLN A 57 4.20 -6.90 21.19
C GLN A 57 3.75 -7.45 19.82
N ASN A 58 4.52 -7.21 18.76
CA ASN A 58 4.20 -7.57 17.37
C ASN A 58 2.86 -6.99 16.85
N GLN A 59 2.41 -5.88 17.41
CA GLN A 59 1.20 -5.20 16.94
C GLN A 59 1.58 -4.12 15.92
N PRO A 60 0.73 -3.86 14.91
CA PRO A 60 0.94 -2.78 13.96
C PRO A 60 1.13 -1.43 14.64
N ASP A 61 2.20 -0.72 14.27
CA ASP A 61 2.61 0.56 14.84
C ASP A 61 3.24 1.47 13.77
N GLY A 62 3.44 2.74 14.08
CA GLY A 62 3.99 3.71 13.12
C GLY A 62 3.03 4.85 12.79
N TYR A 63 3.47 5.73 11.90
CA TYR A 63 2.67 6.88 11.47
C TYR A 63 1.32 6.46 10.88
N ASP A 64 1.31 5.48 9.97
CA ASP A 64 0.10 4.97 9.32
C ASP A 64 -0.85 4.33 10.34
N ALA A 65 -0.32 3.63 11.35
CA ALA A 65 -1.13 3.04 12.43
C ALA A 65 -1.83 4.12 13.26
N ASP A 66 -1.09 5.20 13.62
CA ASP A 66 -1.67 6.30 14.38
C ASP A 66 -2.72 7.07 13.56
N VAL A 67 -2.48 7.29 12.26
CA VAL A 67 -3.47 7.89 11.34
C VAL A 67 -4.71 7.00 11.22
N ALA A 68 -4.53 5.68 11.08
CA ALA A 68 -5.65 4.73 11.00
C ALA A 68 -6.51 4.73 12.28
N ARG A 69 -5.88 4.75 13.45
CA ARG A 69 -6.58 4.83 14.75
C ARG A 69 -7.32 6.16 14.91
N LEU A 70 -6.67 7.27 14.53
CA LEU A 70 -7.29 8.60 14.58
C LEU A 70 -8.48 8.71 13.62
N LEU A 71 -8.40 8.14 12.42
CA LEU A 71 -9.52 8.08 11.47
C LEU A 71 -10.68 7.24 12.02
N ALA A 72 -10.41 6.07 12.57
CA ALA A 72 -11.44 5.22 13.16
C ALA A 72 -12.13 5.91 14.34
N GLN A 73 -11.37 6.60 15.20
CA GLN A 73 -11.91 7.42 16.29
C GLN A 73 -12.81 8.54 15.76
N ASP A 74 -12.42 9.21 14.69
CA ASP A 74 -13.21 10.27 14.06
C ASP A 74 -14.52 9.75 13.45
N LEU A 75 -14.52 8.52 12.94
CA LEU A 75 -15.71 7.82 12.47
C LEU A 75 -16.58 7.25 13.61
N GLY A 76 -16.09 7.23 14.87
CA GLY A 76 -16.79 6.67 16.02
C GLY A 76 -16.80 5.14 16.05
N VAL A 77 -15.76 4.48 15.50
CA VAL A 77 -15.64 3.02 15.41
C VAL A 77 -14.26 2.54 15.88
N LYS A 78 -14.09 1.23 16.04
CA LYS A 78 -12.79 0.61 16.35
C LYS A 78 -11.96 0.44 15.08
N ALA A 79 -10.65 0.65 15.18
CA ALA A 79 -9.70 0.32 14.12
C ALA A 79 -9.29 -1.16 14.25
N ASN A 80 -9.51 -1.94 13.20
CA ASN A 80 -8.92 -3.27 13.01
C ASN A 80 -7.81 -3.13 11.96
N ILE A 81 -6.55 -3.03 12.40
CA ILE A 81 -5.42 -2.86 11.49
C ILE A 81 -4.95 -4.23 11.01
N VAL A 82 -5.01 -4.44 9.71
CA VAL A 82 -4.65 -5.69 9.03
C VAL A 82 -3.30 -5.51 8.34
N PRO A 83 -2.26 -6.25 8.75
CA PRO A 83 -0.98 -6.25 8.06
C PRO A 83 -1.13 -6.67 6.59
N VAL A 84 -0.53 -5.90 5.70
CA VAL A 84 -0.47 -6.18 4.26
C VAL A 84 0.97 -6.06 3.75
N THR A 85 1.25 -6.65 2.59
CA THR A 85 2.52 -6.48 1.87
C THR A 85 2.37 -5.51 0.69
N GLY A 86 3.47 -5.00 0.17
CA GLY A 86 3.46 -4.11 -0.99
C GLY A 86 2.56 -4.60 -2.13
N PRO A 87 2.74 -5.86 -2.63
CA PRO A 87 1.94 -6.41 -3.72
C PRO A 87 0.47 -6.65 -3.40
N ASN A 88 0.12 -6.98 -2.15
CA ASN A 88 -1.27 -7.37 -1.84
C ASN A 88 -2.15 -6.21 -1.33
N ARG A 89 -1.61 -4.99 -1.16
CA ARG A 89 -2.39 -3.81 -0.71
C ARG A 89 -3.68 -3.64 -1.51
N ILE A 90 -3.56 -3.32 -2.78
CA ILE A 90 -4.73 -3.10 -3.66
C ILE A 90 -5.59 -4.35 -3.81
N PRO A 91 -5.06 -5.57 -4.04
CA PRO A 91 -5.86 -6.80 -4.04
C PRO A 91 -6.70 -7.01 -2.77
N PHE A 92 -6.16 -6.75 -1.58
CA PHE A 92 -6.92 -6.89 -0.32
C PHE A 92 -8.09 -5.90 -0.24
N LEU A 93 -7.88 -4.67 -0.70
CA LEU A 93 -8.93 -3.66 -0.79
C LEU A 93 -10.04 -4.08 -1.76
N LEU A 94 -9.67 -4.48 -2.98
CA LEU A 94 -10.63 -4.83 -4.03
C LEU A 94 -11.41 -6.12 -3.74
N THR A 95 -10.84 -7.04 -2.95
CA THR A 95 -11.50 -8.29 -2.53
C THR A 95 -12.20 -8.18 -1.18
N ASN A 96 -12.43 -6.97 -0.66
CA ASN A 96 -13.13 -6.69 0.60
C ASN A 96 -12.47 -7.33 1.85
N LYS A 97 -11.17 -7.66 1.81
CA LYS A 97 -10.44 -8.11 3.00
C LYS A 97 -10.13 -6.95 3.95
N VAL A 98 -10.08 -5.73 3.42
CA VAL A 98 -9.99 -4.48 4.17
C VAL A 98 -10.95 -3.45 3.60
N ASP A 99 -11.34 -2.48 4.41
CA ASP A 99 -12.26 -1.40 4.03
C ASP A 99 -11.50 -0.22 3.44
N LEU A 100 -10.32 0.08 3.98
CA LEU A 100 -9.40 1.15 3.57
C LEU A 100 -7.96 0.65 3.54
N LEU A 101 -7.10 1.41 2.84
CA LEU A 101 -5.65 1.30 2.95
C LEU A 101 -5.08 2.60 3.51
N VAL A 102 -4.49 2.52 4.70
CA VAL A 102 -3.57 3.52 5.26
C VAL A 102 -2.21 2.83 5.28
N ALA A 103 -1.52 2.83 4.14
CA ALA A 103 -0.43 1.90 3.86
C ALA A 103 0.70 2.53 3.04
N SER A 104 1.03 3.79 3.32
CA SER A 104 2.06 4.55 2.58
C SER A 104 1.90 4.43 1.06
N LEU A 105 0.64 4.39 0.59
CA LEU A 105 0.35 4.14 -0.81
C LEU A 105 0.44 5.44 -1.61
N ALA A 106 1.49 5.54 -2.42
CA ALA A 106 1.68 6.69 -3.30
C ALA A 106 0.53 6.81 -4.30
N ILE A 107 0.05 8.02 -4.49
CA ILE A 107 -0.93 8.37 -5.51
C ILE A 107 -0.20 8.34 -6.86
N THR A 108 -0.52 7.37 -7.72
CA THR A 108 -0.01 7.29 -9.09
C THR A 108 -1.16 7.13 -10.07
N PRO A 109 -1.01 7.58 -11.33
CA PRO A 109 -2.06 7.42 -12.34
C PRO A 109 -2.51 5.96 -12.55
N GLU A 110 -1.58 5.01 -12.47
CA GLU A 110 -1.86 3.59 -12.65
C GLU A 110 -2.71 3.02 -11.49
N ARG A 111 -2.40 3.43 -10.26
CA ARG A 111 -3.17 3.02 -9.07
C ARG A 111 -4.53 3.71 -9.02
N ALA A 112 -4.60 5.00 -9.42
CA ALA A 112 -5.86 5.75 -9.48
C ALA A 112 -6.88 5.20 -10.49
N LYS A 113 -6.44 4.37 -11.46
CA LYS A 113 -7.35 3.62 -12.34
C LYS A 113 -8.02 2.44 -11.65
N GLN A 114 -7.49 1.97 -10.53
CA GLN A 114 -7.95 0.77 -9.81
C GLN A 114 -8.69 1.11 -8.51
N VAL A 115 -8.29 2.18 -7.84
CA VAL A 115 -8.80 2.59 -6.52
C VAL A 115 -9.05 4.08 -6.48
N THR A 116 -9.93 4.51 -5.58
CA THR A 116 -10.11 5.94 -5.27
C THR A 116 -9.14 6.33 -4.17
N PHE A 117 -8.47 7.46 -4.32
CA PHE A 117 -7.59 8.03 -3.31
C PHE A 117 -8.24 9.24 -2.63
N SER A 118 -7.95 9.40 -1.37
CA SER A 118 -8.14 10.66 -0.66
C SER A 118 -7.16 11.72 -1.14
N GLN A 119 -7.35 12.97 -0.70
CA GLN A 119 -6.26 13.94 -0.66
C GLN A 119 -5.04 13.37 0.10
N PRO A 120 -3.82 13.85 -0.17
CA PRO A 120 -2.63 13.32 0.50
C PRO A 120 -2.67 13.54 2.02
N TYR A 121 -2.27 12.52 2.79
CA TYR A 121 -2.09 12.60 4.24
C TYR A 121 -0.62 12.56 4.68
N ALA A 122 0.27 12.15 3.76
CA ALA A 122 1.72 12.09 3.96
C ALA A 122 2.45 12.24 2.63
N ALA A 123 3.78 12.40 2.71
CA ALA A 123 4.66 12.31 1.54
C ALA A 123 6.00 11.70 1.94
N ALA A 124 6.70 11.11 0.97
CA ALA A 124 8.07 10.63 1.13
C ALA A 124 8.92 10.96 -0.08
N THR A 125 10.21 11.22 0.14
CA THR A 125 11.21 11.29 -0.93
C THR A 125 11.81 9.92 -1.15
N ILE A 126 11.80 9.46 -2.39
CA ILE A 126 12.41 8.21 -2.83
C ILE A 126 13.74 8.54 -3.51
N VAL A 127 14.76 7.81 -3.13
CA VAL A 127 16.14 8.00 -3.57
C VAL A 127 16.73 6.71 -4.10
N LEU A 128 17.75 6.81 -4.92
CA LEU A 128 18.72 5.74 -5.11
C LEU A 128 19.79 5.86 -4.01
N TYR A 129 19.98 4.79 -3.24
CA TYR A 129 20.92 4.73 -2.14
C TYR A 129 21.93 3.60 -2.37
N GLY A 130 23.21 3.88 -2.18
CA GLY A 130 24.26 2.92 -2.48
C GLY A 130 25.58 3.24 -1.79
N ARG A 131 26.59 2.39 -1.98
CA ARG A 131 27.91 2.60 -1.37
C ARG A 131 28.53 3.89 -1.87
N LYS A 132 29.11 4.67 -0.97
CA LYS A 132 29.80 5.93 -1.29
C LYS A 132 30.92 5.73 -2.32
N ALA A 133 31.65 4.61 -2.21
CA ALA A 133 32.75 4.27 -3.13
C ALA A 133 32.30 3.98 -4.57
N ASP A 134 31.02 3.64 -4.79
CA ASP A 134 30.53 3.33 -6.13
C ASP A 134 30.23 4.63 -6.90
N PRO A 135 30.74 4.80 -8.11
CA PRO A 135 30.66 6.06 -8.87
C PRO A 135 29.30 6.20 -9.59
N ILE A 136 28.19 6.04 -8.85
CA ILE A 136 26.84 6.23 -9.37
C ILE A 136 26.42 7.67 -9.08
N ARG A 137 26.15 8.47 -10.11
CA ARG A 137 25.74 9.88 -10.01
C ARG A 137 24.38 10.16 -10.67
N SER A 138 23.98 9.27 -11.58
CA SER A 138 22.74 9.40 -12.36
C SER A 138 22.17 8.03 -12.71
N ALA A 139 20.97 8.00 -13.26
CA ALA A 139 20.36 6.76 -13.74
C ALA A 139 21.20 6.09 -14.85
N ALA A 140 21.93 6.84 -15.67
CA ALA A 140 22.77 6.28 -16.72
C ALA A 140 23.88 5.37 -16.18
N ASP A 141 24.37 5.65 -14.97
CA ASP A 141 25.45 4.88 -14.33
C ASP A 141 24.98 3.52 -13.78
N LEU A 142 23.69 3.21 -13.90
CA LEU A 142 23.11 1.94 -13.46
C LEU A 142 23.33 0.80 -14.47
N LYS A 143 23.81 1.07 -15.67
CA LYS A 143 24.14 0.02 -16.65
C LYS A 143 25.14 -0.98 -16.07
N GLY A 144 24.77 -2.27 -16.10
CA GLY A 144 25.57 -3.36 -15.53
C GLY A 144 25.53 -3.44 -14.00
N LYS A 145 24.76 -2.61 -13.31
CA LYS A 145 24.58 -2.64 -11.86
C LYS A 145 23.38 -3.46 -11.47
N ARG A 146 23.44 -4.04 -10.25
CA ARG A 146 22.33 -4.72 -9.59
C ARG A 146 21.62 -3.73 -8.69
N VAL A 147 20.37 -3.42 -8.97
CA VAL A 147 19.56 -2.46 -8.19
C VAL A 147 18.42 -3.19 -7.51
N GLY A 148 18.38 -3.16 -6.18
CA GLY A 148 17.31 -3.75 -5.36
C GLY A 148 16.15 -2.78 -5.18
N VAL A 149 14.92 -3.30 -5.20
CA VAL A 149 13.70 -2.55 -4.90
C VAL A 149 12.67 -3.44 -4.23
N ALA A 150 11.82 -2.87 -3.39
CA ALA A 150 10.63 -3.57 -2.91
C ALA A 150 9.60 -3.68 -4.07
N ARG A 151 9.09 -4.88 -4.31
CA ARG A 151 8.14 -5.19 -5.41
C ARG A 151 6.87 -4.35 -5.29
N ALA A 152 6.33 -3.89 -6.43
CA ALA A 152 5.10 -3.11 -6.56
C ALA A 152 5.11 -1.79 -5.75
N SER A 153 6.29 -1.32 -5.39
CA SER A 153 6.51 -0.04 -4.71
C SER A 153 6.70 1.11 -5.71
N THR A 154 6.72 2.34 -5.21
CA THR A 154 7.03 3.51 -6.04
C THR A 154 8.50 3.54 -6.46
N GLN A 155 9.40 3.04 -5.62
CA GLN A 155 10.81 2.89 -5.95
C GLN A 155 11.03 1.88 -7.07
N ASP A 156 10.27 0.77 -7.11
CA ASP A 156 10.30 -0.19 -8.23
C ASP A 156 9.87 0.49 -9.54
N ILE A 157 8.76 1.22 -9.51
CA ILE A 157 8.26 1.97 -10.68
C ILE A 157 9.30 2.99 -11.15
N ALA A 158 9.86 3.78 -10.21
CA ALA A 158 10.79 4.85 -10.54
C ALA A 158 12.11 4.31 -11.11
N VAL A 159 12.69 3.28 -10.48
CA VAL A 159 13.92 2.63 -10.98
C VAL A 159 13.67 1.97 -12.33
N THR A 160 12.57 1.22 -12.48
CA THR A 160 12.23 0.56 -13.75
C THR A 160 12.09 1.55 -14.91
N LYS A 161 11.50 2.73 -14.62
CA LYS A 161 11.31 3.78 -15.64
C LYS A 161 12.60 4.50 -16.03
N SER A 162 13.53 4.67 -15.08
CA SER A 162 14.75 5.49 -15.28
C SER A 162 16.00 4.68 -15.61
N ALA A 163 16.06 3.41 -15.24
CA ALA A 163 17.23 2.57 -15.43
C ALA A 163 17.47 2.28 -16.92
N PRO A 164 18.72 2.40 -17.40
CA PRO A 164 19.06 2.05 -18.76
C PRO A 164 19.01 0.53 -19.00
N GLU A 165 18.95 0.15 -20.25
CA GLU A 165 19.09 -1.26 -20.66
C GLU A 165 20.41 -1.85 -20.13
N GLY A 166 20.34 -3.09 -19.63
CA GLY A 166 21.48 -3.76 -19.00
C GLY A 166 21.59 -3.53 -17.50
N THR A 167 20.65 -2.81 -16.86
CA THR A 167 20.53 -2.75 -15.42
C THR A 167 19.79 -4.00 -14.91
N GLU A 168 20.34 -4.70 -13.92
CA GLU A 168 19.70 -5.84 -13.26
C GLU A 168 18.83 -5.36 -12.10
N ILE A 169 17.50 -5.29 -12.29
CA ILE A 169 16.56 -4.88 -11.22
C ILE A 169 16.13 -6.11 -10.45
N ARG A 170 16.54 -6.21 -9.17
CA ARG A 170 16.16 -7.27 -8.24
C ARG A 170 15.00 -6.83 -7.37
N ARG A 171 13.88 -7.55 -7.45
CA ARG A 171 12.65 -7.24 -6.74
C ARG A 171 12.51 -8.13 -5.52
N PHE A 172 12.51 -7.52 -4.35
CA PHE A 172 12.31 -8.15 -3.05
C PHE A 172 10.86 -8.00 -2.59
N ASP A 173 10.44 -8.81 -1.65
CA ASP A 173 9.06 -8.77 -1.18
C ASP A 173 8.77 -7.52 -0.33
N ASP A 174 9.80 -6.97 0.32
CA ASP A 174 9.71 -5.81 1.21
C ASP A 174 10.99 -4.96 1.21
N ASP A 175 10.92 -3.78 1.83
CA ASP A 175 12.05 -2.86 1.98
C ASP A 175 13.14 -3.41 2.92
N ALA A 176 12.79 -4.22 3.91
CA ALA A 176 13.75 -4.83 4.82
C ALA A 176 14.65 -5.84 4.09
N SER A 177 14.07 -6.66 3.23
CA SER A 177 14.82 -7.61 2.38
C SER A 177 15.71 -6.90 1.35
N ALA A 178 15.21 -5.82 0.73
CA ALA A 178 16.02 -4.98 -0.18
C ALA A 178 17.20 -4.33 0.56
N MET A 179 16.99 -3.81 1.76
CA MET A 179 18.03 -3.26 2.62
C MET A 179 19.08 -4.32 2.98
N GLN A 180 18.69 -5.53 3.37
CA GLN A 180 19.61 -6.61 3.67
C GLN A 180 20.43 -7.01 2.44
N ALA A 181 19.84 -7.02 1.27
CA ALA A 181 20.54 -7.30 0.03
C ALA A 181 21.63 -6.25 -0.28
N LEU A 182 21.39 -4.96 0.04
CA LEU A 182 22.42 -3.93 -0.07
C LEU A 182 23.54 -4.14 0.95
N LEU A 183 23.18 -4.35 2.22
CA LEU A 183 24.15 -4.54 3.30
C LEU A 183 25.04 -5.77 3.08
N SER A 184 24.51 -6.85 2.54
CA SER A 184 25.25 -8.09 2.21
C SER A 184 25.97 -8.04 0.86
N GLY A 185 25.81 -6.97 0.05
CA GLY A 185 26.44 -6.83 -1.27
C GLY A 185 25.80 -7.68 -2.37
N GLN A 186 24.60 -8.20 -2.16
CA GLN A 186 23.82 -8.88 -3.20
C GLN A 186 23.38 -7.92 -4.30
N VAL A 187 23.17 -6.64 -3.95
CA VAL A 187 22.90 -5.53 -4.87
C VAL A 187 23.87 -4.40 -4.64
N ASP A 188 24.11 -3.59 -5.67
CA ASP A 188 25.06 -2.48 -5.65
C ASP A 188 24.41 -1.18 -5.13
N ALA A 189 23.11 -1.02 -5.36
CA ALA A 189 22.30 0.08 -4.87
C ALA A 189 20.86 -0.39 -4.64
N ILE A 190 20.06 0.40 -3.91
CA ILE A 190 18.62 0.20 -3.77
C ILE A 190 17.85 1.47 -4.06
N GLY A 191 16.67 1.33 -4.67
CA GLY A 191 15.64 2.35 -4.60
C GLY A 191 14.92 2.25 -3.27
N CYS A 192 14.92 3.32 -2.45
CA CYS A 192 14.27 3.32 -1.15
C CYS A 192 13.83 4.73 -0.72
N SER A 193 13.04 4.83 0.34
CA SER A 193 12.75 6.13 0.95
C SER A 193 13.97 6.67 1.72
N VAL A 194 14.02 7.99 1.89
CA VAL A 194 15.06 8.62 2.73
C VAL A 194 15.06 8.08 4.17
N THR A 195 13.92 7.63 4.67
CA THR A 195 13.80 7.04 6.01
C THR A 195 14.44 5.65 6.08
N VAL A 196 14.29 4.82 5.05
CA VAL A 196 15.01 3.53 4.92
C VAL A 196 16.51 3.78 4.74
N ALA A 197 16.90 4.76 3.92
CA ALA A 197 18.30 5.18 3.78
C ALA A 197 18.93 5.55 5.14
N ALA A 198 18.21 6.32 5.96
CA ALA A 198 18.65 6.68 7.31
C ALA A 198 18.82 5.45 8.24
N GLN A 199 17.97 4.42 8.09
CA GLN A 199 18.15 3.16 8.85
C GLN A 199 19.40 2.40 8.42
N ILE A 200 19.71 2.36 7.12
CA ILE A 200 20.94 1.75 6.60
C ILE A 200 22.15 2.49 7.17
N ALA A 201 22.12 3.83 7.15
CA ALA A 201 23.20 4.66 7.68
C ALA A 201 23.47 4.40 9.18
N ARG A 202 22.44 4.06 9.97
CA ARG A 202 22.59 3.69 11.39
C ARG A 202 23.14 2.27 11.60
N ARG A 203 22.99 1.37 10.65
CA ARG A 203 23.38 -0.05 10.74
C ARG A 203 24.77 -0.32 10.16
N ALA A 204 25.30 0.59 9.38
CA ALA A 204 26.59 0.47 8.72
C ALA A 204 27.60 1.45 9.34
N PRO A 205 28.93 1.22 9.19
CA PRO A 205 29.93 2.21 9.57
C PRO A 205 29.65 3.56 8.89
N ALA A 206 29.86 4.64 9.64
CA ALA A 206 29.60 6.00 9.14
C ALA A 206 30.28 6.27 7.79
N GLY A 207 29.58 6.86 6.85
CA GLY A 207 30.12 7.22 5.54
C GLY A 207 30.28 6.06 4.54
N THR A 208 29.81 4.84 4.87
CA THR A 208 29.86 3.69 3.94
C THR A 208 28.86 3.85 2.78
N TYR A 209 27.69 4.39 3.07
CA TYR A 209 26.59 4.56 2.10
C TYR A 209 26.18 6.02 2.00
N GLU A 210 25.59 6.38 0.88
CA GLU A 210 25.10 7.75 0.63
C GLU A 210 23.88 7.75 -0.30
N ASN A 211 23.14 8.85 -0.30
CA ASN A 211 22.16 9.15 -1.33
C ASN A 211 22.89 9.44 -2.65
N LYS A 212 22.59 8.68 -3.69
CA LYS A 212 23.19 8.86 -5.02
C LYS A 212 22.45 9.95 -5.79
N PHE A 213 21.14 9.86 -5.87
CA PHE A 213 20.26 10.88 -6.44
C PHE A 213 18.79 10.63 -6.05
N ASN A 214 17.99 11.69 -6.18
CA ASN A 214 16.56 11.59 -5.93
C ASN A 214 15.86 10.95 -7.13
N LEU A 215 14.98 9.97 -6.86
CA LEU A 215 14.16 9.31 -7.87
C LEU A 215 12.82 10.02 -8.04
N VAL A 216 12.08 10.21 -6.95
CA VAL A 216 10.76 10.83 -6.96
C VAL A 216 10.34 11.29 -5.57
N GLN A 217 9.58 12.37 -5.49
CA GLN A 217 8.80 12.71 -4.32
C GLN A 217 7.37 12.20 -4.52
N GLN A 218 6.88 11.41 -3.56
CA GLN A 218 5.56 10.78 -3.64
C GLN A 218 4.63 11.35 -2.58
N ALA A 219 3.45 11.80 -2.97
CA ALA A 219 2.33 12.04 -2.09
C ALA A 219 1.60 10.71 -1.81
N MET A 220 1.21 10.47 -0.57
CA MET A 220 0.53 9.26 -0.12
C MET A 220 -0.93 9.56 0.20
N GLY A 221 -1.86 8.80 -0.37
CA GLY A 221 -3.29 8.89 -0.12
C GLY A 221 -3.82 7.66 0.62
N ILE A 222 -4.91 7.85 1.35
CA ILE A 222 -5.73 6.76 1.86
C ILE A 222 -6.53 6.21 0.68
N ALA A 223 -6.44 4.90 0.44
CA ALA A 223 -7.14 4.31 -0.69
C ALA A 223 -8.41 3.56 -0.26
N MET A 224 -9.42 3.64 -1.11
CA MET A 224 -10.71 2.99 -0.96
C MET A 224 -11.19 2.43 -2.30
N ARG A 225 -12.18 1.54 -2.28
CA ARG A 225 -12.76 1.00 -3.51
C ARG A 225 -13.45 2.09 -4.32
N PRO A 226 -13.45 1.97 -5.66
CA PRO A 226 -14.22 2.89 -6.50
C PRO A 226 -15.71 2.90 -6.15
N GLY A 227 -16.35 4.06 -6.31
CA GLY A 227 -17.80 4.22 -6.08
C GLY A 227 -18.21 4.46 -4.62
N GLN A 228 -17.27 4.61 -3.69
CA GLN A 228 -17.55 4.88 -2.27
C GLN A 228 -17.51 6.39 -1.94
N ALA A 229 -18.26 7.21 -2.67
CA ALA A 229 -18.19 8.67 -2.58
C ALA A 229 -18.44 9.24 -1.15
N GLU A 230 -19.34 8.61 -0.37
CA GLU A 230 -19.59 9.02 1.01
C GLU A 230 -18.38 8.77 1.91
N LEU A 231 -17.74 7.61 1.76
CA LEU A 231 -16.53 7.27 2.51
C LEU A 231 -15.35 8.15 2.08
N GLU A 232 -15.19 8.40 0.78
CA GLU A 232 -14.19 9.33 0.24
C GLU A 232 -14.33 10.73 0.86
N LYS A 233 -15.57 11.25 0.88
CA LYS A 233 -15.85 12.54 1.49
C LYS A 233 -15.50 12.53 2.99
N ALA A 234 -15.90 11.50 3.73
CA ALA A 234 -15.61 11.41 5.16
C ALA A 234 -14.11 11.37 5.45
N VAL A 235 -13.33 10.63 4.65
CA VAL A 235 -11.87 10.53 4.75
C VAL A 235 -11.22 11.87 4.39
N ASN A 236 -11.68 12.54 3.34
CA ASN A 236 -11.15 13.86 2.95
C ASN A 236 -11.46 14.93 4.00
N ASP A 237 -12.66 14.94 4.55
CA ASP A 237 -13.05 15.84 5.64
C ASP A 237 -12.19 15.60 6.89
N PHE A 238 -11.91 14.34 7.22
CA PHE A 238 -10.98 13.96 8.29
C PHE A 238 -9.59 14.54 8.04
N ILE A 239 -8.99 14.30 6.88
CA ILE A 239 -7.64 14.80 6.56
C ILE A 239 -7.61 16.33 6.62
N THR A 240 -8.62 17.00 6.09
CA THR A 240 -8.72 18.47 6.11
C THR A 240 -8.74 19.00 7.55
N ARG A 241 -9.58 18.43 8.41
CA ARG A 241 -9.65 18.81 9.83
C ARG A 241 -8.33 18.57 10.56
N ARG A 242 -7.73 17.36 10.37
CA ARG A 242 -6.50 16.96 11.07
C ARG A 242 -5.23 17.66 10.55
N LYS A 243 -5.27 18.21 9.35
CA LYS A 243 -4.27 19.19 8.90
C LYS A 243 -4.46 20.53 9.58
N ALA A 244 -5.69 21.03 9.64
CA ALA A 244 -6.00 22.36 10.18
C ALA A 244 -5.76 22.46 11.69
N ASP A 245 -6.08 21.40 12.46
CA ASP A 245 -5.85 21.34 13.91
C ASP A 245 -4.42 20.94 14.31
N GLY A 246 -3.58 20.58 13.31
CA GLY A 246 -2.18 20.21 13.50
C GLY A 246 -1.94 18.76 13.98
N GLU A 247 -2.97 17.93 14.18
CA GLU A 247 -2.80 16.56 14.67
C GLU A 247 -2.02 15.69 13.68
N LEU A 248 -2.24 15.82 12.36
CA LEU A 248 -1.41 15.10 11.37
C LEU A 248 0.05 15.51 11.45
N ASN A 249 0.35 16.80 11.61
CA ASN A 249 1.73 17.27 11.76
C ASN A 249 2.37 16.76 13.05
N LYS A 250 1.62 16.73 14.14
CA LYS A 250 2.07 16.18 15.42
C LYS A 250 2.42 14.69 15.33
N LEU A 251 1.57 13.88 14.66
CA LEU A 251 1.87 12.48 14.39
C LEU A 251 3.08 12.33 13.47
N TYR A 252 3.18 13.16 12.44
CA TYR A 252 4.30 13.14 11.52
C TYR A 252 5.62 13.45 12.23
N ARG A 253 5.66 14.49 13.08
CA ARG A 253 6.82 14.81 13.91
C ARG A 253 7.19 13.69 14.88
N LYS A 254 6.21 13.04 15.51
CA LYS A 254 6.43 11.92 16.41
C LYS A 254 7.23 10.79 15.75
N TRP A 255 6.93 10.49 14.48
CA TRP A 255 7.48 9.34 13.79
C TRP A 255 8.62 9.67 12.83
N LEU A 256 8.57 10.83 12.17
CA LEU A 256 9.52 11.23 11.14
C LEU A 256 10.51 12.31 11.62
N GLU A 257 10.34 12.82 12.84
CA GLU A 257 11.21 13.84 13.45
C GLU A 257 11.32 15.15 12.62
N THR A 258 10.36 15.38 11.75
CA THR A 258 10.28 16.57 10.88
C THR A 258 8.83 16.97 10.66
N ASP A 259 8.61 18.17 10.14
CA ASP A 259 7.28 18.64 9.78
C ASP A 259 6.70 17.87 8.59
N LEU A 260 5.37 17.71 8.61
CA LEU A 260 4.62 17.23 7.46
C LEU A 260 4.85 18.19 6.29
N PRO A 261 5.41 17.74 5.16
CA PRO A 261 5.67 18.61 4.03
C PRO A 261 4.37 19.17 3.45
N ALA A 262 4.46 20.28 2.72
CA ALA A 262 3.34 20.78 1.95
C ALA A 262 2.87 19.68 0.97
N LEU A 263 1.63 19.24 1.14
CA LEU A 263 1.00 18.19 0.34
C LEU A 263 0.17 18.86 -0.77
N GLN A 264 0.65 18.78 -2.00
CA GLN A 264 -0.06 19.25 -3.20
C GLN A 264 -0.82 18.12 -3.88
#